data_bd619cdfdea696573cf478fdeba4bcf9
#
_entry.id   bd619cdfdea696573cf478fdeba4bcf9
#
_cell.length_a   1.000
_cell.length_b   1.000
_cell.length_c   1.000
_cell.angle_alpha   90.00
_cell.angle_beta   90.00
_cell.angle_gamma   90.00
#
_symmetry.space_group_name_H-M   'P 1'
#
loop_
_entity.id
_entity.type
_entity.pdbx_description
1 polymer ?
#
loop_
_entity_poly.entity_id
_entity_poly.type
_entity_poly.pdbx_seq_one_letter_code
_entity_poly.pdbx_strand_id
1 'polypeptide(L)'
;MPAPIPLTRRQILQTASLLGISAVSLSIPSETDAAESPEQSLSPQSGLVTKQLKPLKYEEIPGLLSKSQVTPHYQAHYGGALKRFVTLDQQLDALFKGKEPLGGDAYALMQKDKVNRMNSVLLHELYFDGLTPKPVDPVADIRTALAKRFGSLDRWVEDFKGCCLAANGWGILARDLVNGQLYNVASDLHEIGVLWLGQPLVVCDVYEHAFYVDYQNRKPEYVNKFVQFLDWTEIDRRWNVLK
;
A
#
# COMPACT_ATOMS: atom_id res chain seq x y z
N MET A 1 51.10 5.29 6.36
CA MET A 1 50.86 3.85 6.62
C MET A 1 49.82 3.37 5.62
N PRO A 2 50.07 2.28 4.88
CA PRO A 2 49.05 1.76 3.97
C PRO A 2 47.86 1.19 4.74
N ALA A 3 46.64 1.36 4.20
CA ALA A 3 45.42 0.84 4.78
C ALA A 3 45.42 -0.70 4.86
N PRO A 4 44.87 -1.32 5.88
CA PRO A 4 44.83 -2.78 6.02
C PRO A 4 43.99 -3.40 4.89
N ILE A 5 44.55 -4.44 4.26
CA ILE A 5 43.85 -5.23 3.23
C ILE A 5 42.73 -6.01 3.88
N PRO A 6 41.47 -5.93 3.38
CA PRO A 6 40.37 -6.68 3.95
C PRO A 6 40.57 -8.19 3.77
N LEU A 7 40.38 -8.94 4.86
CA LEU A 7 40.47 -10.39 4.86
C LEU A 7 39.37 -11.02 4.00
N THR A 8 39.69 -12.04 3.23
CA THR A 8 38.71 -12.80 2.45
C THR A 8 37.88 -13.71 3.35
N ARG A 9 36.64 -14.06 2.91
CA ARG A 9 35.73 -14.96 3.62
C ARG A 9 36.38 -16.27 4.06
N ARG A 10 37.34 -16.79 3.28
CA ARG A 10 38.07 -18.01 3.57
C ARG A 10 39.06 -17.81 4.73
N GLN A 11 39.70 -16.65 4.87
CA GLN A 11 40.62 -16.30 5.95
C GLN A 11 39.89 -16.08 7.27
N ILE A 12 38.66 -15.53 7.23
CA ILE A 12 37.80 -15.36 8.42
C ILE A 12 37.38 -16.72 8.97
N LEU A 13 37.04 -17.68 8.11
CA LEU A 13 36.64 -19.02 8.52
C LEU A 13 37.81 -19.86 9.11
N GLN A 14 39.04 -19.65 8.62
CA GLN A 14 40.22 -20.32 9.14
C GLN A 14 40.64 -19.80 10.52
N THR A 15 40.46 -18.50 10.80
CA THR A 15 40.72 -17.93 12.14
C THR A 15 39.70 -18.36 13.19
N ALA A 16 38.46 -18.60 12.82
CA ALA A 16 37.43 -19.10 13.75
C ALA A 16 37.69 -20.53 14.20
N SER A 17 38.34 -21.36 13.36
CA SER A 17 38.65 -22.76 13.68
C SER A 17 39.77 -22.90 14.73
N LEU A 18 40.59 -21.88 14.91
CA LEU A 18 41.72 -21.87 15.87
C LEU A 18 41.30 -21.43 17.29
N LEU A 19 40.12 -20.90 17.45
CA LEU A 19 39.57 -20.37 18.74
C LEU A 19 38.60 -21.31 19.45
N GLY A 20 38.42 -22.56 18.99
CA GLY A 20 37.59 -23.55 19.68
C GLY A 20 36.09 -23.18 19.78
N ILE A 21 35.63 -22.26 18.95
CA ILE A 21 34.21 -21.90 18.90
C ILE A 21 33.50 -22.98 18.07
N SER A 22 32.71 -23.84 18.73
CA SER A 22 31.85 -24.81 18.07
C SER A 22 30.96 -24.06 17.04
N ALA A 23 31.08 -24.48 15.79
CA ALA A 23 30.22 -23.98 14.73
C ALA A 23 28.76 -24.33 15.08
N VAL A 24 28.01 -23.36 15.57
CA VAL A 24 26.55 -23.44 15.54
C VAL A 24 26.18 -23.45 14.06
N SER A 25 25.75 -24.60 13.59
CA SER A 25 25.18 -24.79 12.26
C SER A 25 23.93 -23.92 12.19
N LEU A 26 24.08 -22.68 11.71
CA LEU A 26 22.99 -21.89 11.21
C LEU A 26 22.53 -22.57 9.91
N SER A 27 21.54 -23.46 10.05
CA SER A 27 20.72 -23.89 8.92
C SER A 27 20.05 -22.63 8.38
N ILE A 28 20.58 -22.12 7.26
CA ILE A 28 19.86 -21.17 6.41
C ILE A 28 18.69 -21.97 5.89
N PRO A 29 17.42 -21.58 6.20
CA PRO A 29 16.27 -22.22 5.57
C PRO A 29 16.48 -22.12 4.06
N SER A 30 16.26 -23.21 3.34
CA SER A 30 16.22 -23.20 1.88
C SER A 30 15.17 -22.18 1.45
N GLU A 31 15.43 -21.43 0.39
CA GLU A 31 14.53 -20.41 -0.21
C GLU A 31 13.21 -20.98 -0.76
N THR A 32 12.79 -22.15 -0.31
CA THR A 32 11.52 -22.75 -0.62
C THR A 32 10.66 -22.68 0.64
N ASP A 33 9.55 -21.93 0.54
CA ASP A 33 8.41 -21.93 1.46
C ASP A 33 8.36 -20.84 2.54
N ALA A 34 8.46 -19.59 2.13
CA ALA A 34 7.70 -18.54 2.80
C ALA A 34 6.78 -17.88 1.77
N ALA A 35 5.93 -18.65 1.12
CA ALA A 35 4.69 -18.11 0.59
C ALA A 35 3.87 -17.73 1.83
N GLU A 36 3.94 -16.46 2.26
CA GLU A 36 3.01 -15.90 3.24
C GLU A 36 1.60 -16.33 2.84
N SER A 37 0.84 -16.89 3.79
CA SER A 37 -0.54 -17.23 3.51
C SER A 37 -1.25 -15.98 2.97
N PRO A 38 -2.14 -16.07 1.97
CA PRO A 38 -2.86 -14.91 1.42
C PRO A 38 -3.55 -14.07 2.49
N GLU A 39 -3.87 -14.64 3.64
CA GLU A 39 -4.49 -13.97 4.78
C GLU A 39 -3.57 -12.99 5.51
N GLN A 40 -2.24 -13.12 5.37
CA GLN A 40 -1.25 -12.25 6.00
C GLN A 40 -0.83 -11.06 5.12
N SER A 41 -1.28 -10.98 3.89
CA SER A 41 -0.99 -9.86 3.00
C SER A 41 -1.95 -8.69 3.21
N LEU A 42 -1.44 -7.45 3.19
CA LEU A 42 -2.26 -6.23 3.17
C LEU A 42 -3.17 -6.15 1.94
N SER A 43 -2.70 -6.63 0.80
CA SER A 43 -3.46 -6.74 -0.44
C SER A 43 -3.26 -8.13 -1.04
N PRO A 44 -4.06 -9.14 -0.63
CA PRO A 44 -4.00 -10.47 -1.21
C PRO A 44 -4.17 -10.41 -2.73
N GLN A 45 -3.38 -11.18 -3.47
CA GLN A 45 -3.39 -11.22 -4.94
C GLN A 45 -3.09 -9.86 -5.60
N SER A 46 -2.31 -8.99 -4.95
CA SER A 46 -1.93 -7.71 -5.51
C SER A 46 -1.34 -7.83 -6.92
N GLY A 47 -1.71 -6.92 -7.80
CA GLY A 47 -1.13 -6.77 -9.13
C GLY A 47 0.36 -6.44 -9.11
N LEU A 48 0.88 -5.90 -7.99
CA LEU A 48 2.32 -5.72 -7.80
C LEU A 48 3.08 -7.06 -7.81
N VAL A 49 2.43 -8.13 -7.32
CA VAL A 49 2.99 -9.49 -7.27
C VAL A 49 2.62 -10.27 -8.52
N THR A 50 1.31 -10.35 -8.82
CA THR A 50 0.77 -11.17 -9.91
C THR A 50 1.03 -10.61 -11.30
N LYS A 51 1.33 -9.29 -11.40
CA LYS A 51 1.42 -8.52 -12.66
C LYS A 51 0.12 -8.53 -13.47
N GLN A 52 -1.00 -8.86 -12.84
CA GLN A 52 -2.34 -8.89 -13.40
C GLN A 52 -3.29 -8.03 -12.56
N LEU A 53 -4.36 -7.53 -13.17
CA LEU A 53 -5.38 -6.80 -12.44
C LEU A 53 -5.99 -7.69 -11.37
N LYS A 54 -5.99 -7.20 -10.12
CA LYS A 54 -6.74 -7.82 -9.04
C LYS A 54 -8.23 -7.73 -9.36
N PRO A 55 -8.99 -8.84 -9.33
CA PRO A 55 -10.42 -8.81 -9.63
C PRO A 55 -11.19 -7.84 -8.72
N LEU A 56 -12.14 -7.10 -9.28
CA LEU A 56 -13.06 -6.27 -8.50
C LEU A 56 -13.94 -7.15 -7.62
N LYS A 57 -14.08 -6.74 -6.37
CA LYS A 57 -15.05 -7.32 -5.42
C LYS A 57 -16.49 -6.96 -5.81
N TYR A 58 -16.68 -5.72 -6.27
CA TYR A 58 -17.98 -5.19 -6.72
C TYR A 58 -17.80 -4.31 -7.96
N GLU A 59 -18.63 -4.51 -8.98
CA GLU A 59 -18.64 -3.68 -10.19
C GLU A 59 -19.36 -2.34 -10.00
N GLU A 60 -20.14 -2.23 -8.92
CA GLU A 60 -20.82 -1.02 -8.45
C GLU A 60 -21.07 -1.12 -6.94
N ILE A 61 -21.30 0.00 -6.30
CA ILE A 61 -21.71 0.08 -4.89
C ILE A 61 -22.98 0.93 -4.84
N PRO A 62 -24.17 0.29 -4.89
CA PRO A 62 -25.43 1.01 -4.91
C PRO A 62 -25.55 2.01 -3.77
N GLY A 63 -25.86 3.27 -4.09
CA GLY A 63 -25.91 4.38 -3.14
C GLY A 63 -24.60 5.16 -3.00
N LEU A 64 -23.45 4.59 -3.44
CA LEU A 64 -22.17 5.27 -3.44
C LEU A 64 -21.60 5.44 -4.86
N LEU A 65 -21.38 4.36 -5.60
CA LEU A 65 -20.70 4.40 -6.90
C LEU A 65 -21.45 3.56 -7.93
N SER A 66 -21.79 4.17 -9.06
CA SER A 66 -22.38 3.46 -10.20
C SER A 66 -21.32 2.62 -10.94
N LYS A 67 -21.79 1.63 -11.69
CA LYS A 67 -20.92 0.87 -12.62
C LYS A 67 -20.22 1.79 -13.62
N SER A 68 -20.88 2.86 -14.09
CA SER A 68 -20.31 3.86 -15.00
C SER A 68 -19.16 4.63 -14.37
N GLN A 69 -19.14 4.80 -13.06
CA GLN A 69 -18.03 5.38 -12.30
C GLN A 69 -16.92 4.36 -12.04
N VAL A 70 -17.28 3.14 -11.59
CA VAL A 70 -16.29 2.11 -11.20
C VAL A 70 -15.51 1.57 -12.39
N THR A 71 -16.18 1.32 -13.52
CA THR A 71 -15.54 0.68 -14.69
C THR A 71 -14.33 1.46 -15.23
N PRO A 72 -14.43 2.75 -15.59
CA PRO A 72 -13.27 3.51 -16.06
C PRO A 72 -12.22 3.71 -14.97
N HIS A 73 -12.61 3.87 -13.71
CA HIS A 73 -11.68 3.97 -12.59
C HIS A 73 -10.81 2.71 -12.47
N TYR A 74 -11.42 1.54 -12.51
CA TYR A 74 -10.72 0.28 -12.45
C TYR A 74 -9.88 0.00 -13.71
N GLN A 75 -10.46 0.17 -14.90
CA GLN A 75 -9.78 -0.22 -16.14
C GLN A 75 -8.70 0.77 -16.58
N ALA A 76 -8.98 2.08 -16.53
CA ALA A 76 -8.09 3.09 -17.04
C ALA A 76 -7.09 3.57 -15.97
N HIS A 77 -7.53 3.89 -14.74
CA HIS A 77 -6.67 4.44 -13.71
C HIS A 77 -5.87 3.34 -13.01
N TYR A 78 -6.50 2.36 -12.36
CA TYR A 78 -5.79 1.25 -11.76
C TYR A 78 -5.07 0.39 -12.82
N GLY A 79 -5.77 0.02 -13.90
CA GLY A 79 -5.18 -0.78 -14.97
C GLY A 79 -4.04 -0.08 -15.71
N GLY A 80 -4.16 1.23 -15.93
CA GLY A 80 -3.09 2.04 -16.51
C GLY A 80 -1.86 2.12 -15.60
N ALA A 81 -2.05 2.31 -14.30
CA ALA A 81 -0.96 2.31 -13.32
C ALA A 81 -0.23 0.97 -13.29
N LEU A 82 -0.96 -0.15 -13.24
CA LEU A 82 -0.38 -1.50 -13.25
C LEU A 82 0.39 -1.79 -14.54
N LYS A 83 -0.20 -1.50 -15.70
CA LYS A 83 0.49 -1.66 -16.99
C LYS A 83 1.80 -0.90 -17.02
N ARG A 84 1.79 0.35 -16.57
CA ARG A 84 2.99 1.18 -16.53
C ARG A 84 4.03 0.64 -15.54
N PHE A 85 3.61 0.22 -14.36
CA PHE A 85 4.48 -0.43 -13.37
C PHE A 85 5.18 -1.66 -13.96
N VAL A 86 4.44 -2.58 -14.59
CA VAL A 86 5.00 -3.80 -15.20
C VAL A 86 6.03 -3.45 -16.28
N THR A 87 5.73 -2.46 -17.12
CA THR A 87 6.67 -2.00 -18.15
C THR A 87 7.96 -1.45 -17.53
N LEU A 88 7.86 -0.61 -16.51
CA LEU A 88 9.02 -0.03 -15.83
C LEU A 88 9.86 -1.08 -15.11
N ASP A 89 9.20 -2.04 -14.46
CA ASP A 89 9.85 -3.13 -13.75
C ASP A 89 10.68 -3.98 -14.72
N GLN A 90 10.12 -4.34 -15.87
CA GLN A 90 10.83 -5.05 -16.95
C GLN A 90 12.00 -4.26 -17.54
N GLN A 91 11.82 -2.93 -17.75
CA GLN A 91 12.88 -2.08 -18.25
C GLN A 91 14.05 -1.97 -17.26
N LEU A 92 13.77 -1.79 -15.97
CA LEU A 92 14.78 -1.75 -14.92
C LEU A 92 15.49 -3.09 -14.76
N ASP A 93 14.77 -4.21 -14.81
CA ASP A 93 15.36 -5.55 -14.78
C ASP A 93 16.32 -5.78 -15.96
N ALA A 94 15.99 -5.30 -17.15
CA ALA A 94 16.86 -5.37 -18.31
C ALA A 94 18.14 -4.54 -18.12
N LEU A 95 18.02 -3.34 -17.53
CA LEU A 95 19.16 -2.50 -17.18
C LEU A 95 20.06 -3.15 -16.13
N PHE A 96 19.49 -3.76 -15.08
CA PHE A 96 20.26 -4.44 -14.03
C PHE A 96 21.05 -5.65 -14.54
N LYS A 97 20.54 -6.34 -15.56
CA LYS A 97 21.19 -7.49 -16.21
C LYS A 97 22.17 -7.06 -17.33
N GLY A 98 22.09 -5.79 -17.76
CA GLY A 98 22.99 -5.22 -18.77
C GLY A 98 24.37 -4.90 -18.23
N LYS A 99 25.24 -4.43 -19.14
CA LYS A 99 26.61 -4.00 -18.81
C LYS A 99 26.76 -2.47 -18.78
N GLU A 100 25.71 -1.76 -19.19
CA GLU A 100 25.72 -0.30 -19.24
C GLU A 100 25.71 0.31 -17.83
N PRO A 101 26.35 1.46 -17.61
CA PRO A 101 26.32 2.15 -16.32
C PRO A 101 24.87 2.51 -15.93
N LEU A 102 24.51 2.25 -14.67
CA LEU A 102 23.24 2.67 -14.11
C LEU A 102 23.34 4.14 -13.66
N GLY A 103 22.38 4.96 -14.07
CA GLY A 103 22.32 6.37 -13.69
C GLY A 103 21.82 7.30 -14.80
N GLY A 104 21.99 8.60 -14.56
CA GLY A 104 21.52 9.66 -15.46
C GLY A 104 20.03 9.95 -15.34
N ASP A 105 19.58 10.97 -16.08
CA ASP A 105 18.23 11.53 -15.95
C ASP A 105 17.13 10.54 -16.31
N ALA A 106 17.31 9.77 -17.38
CA ALA A 106 16.32 8.78 -17.80
C ALA A 106 16.12 7.68 -16.74
N TYR A 107 17.21 7.18 -16.14
CA TYR A 107 17.15 6.22 -15.05
C TYR A 107 16.46 6.81 -13.81
N ALA A 108 16.81 8.04 -13.44
CA ALA A 108 16.20 8.73 -12.30
C ALA A 108 14.70 8.92 -12.47
N LEU A 109 14.24 9.28 -13.69
CA LEU A 109 12.82 9.41 -14.02
C LEU A 109 12.09 8.05 -13.92
N MET A 110 12.70 6.97 -14.45
CA MET A 110 12.12 5.62 -14.34
C MET A 110 11.96 5.18 -12.88
N GLN A 111 12.94 5.42 -12.01
CA GLN A 111 12.85 5.07 -10.59
C GLN A 111 11.73 5.84 -9.87
N LYS A 112 11.59 7.14 -10.15
CA LYS A 112 10.51 7.96 -9.58
C LYS A 112 9.13 7.52 -10.08
N ASP A 113 8.98 7.29 -11.40
CA ASP A 113 7.73 6.83 -12.00
C ASP A 113 7.36 5.43 -11.45
N LYS A 114 8.33 4.53 -11.26
CA LYS A 114 8.09 3.22 -10.65
C LYS A 114 7.45 3.35 -9.26
N VAL A 115 8.01 4.17 -8.38
CA VAL A 115 7.46 4.39 -7.03
C VAL A 115 6.05 4.95 -7.10
N ASN A 116 5.82 5.96 -7.95
CA ASN A 116 4.48 6.52 -8.16
C ASN A 116 3.48 5.44 -8.60
N ARG A 117 3.84 4.58 -9.58
CA ARG A 117 2.95 3.53 -10.08
C ARG A 117 2.72 2.43 -9.05
N MET A 118 3.73 2.01 -8.30
CA MET A 118 3.57 1.03 -7.22
C MET A 118 2.57 1.51 -6.18
N ASN A 119 2.71 2.75 -5.71
CA ASN A 119 1.78 3.33 -4.75
C ASN A 119 0.37 3.48 -5.34
N SER A 120 0.26 3.92 -6.61
CA SER A 120 -1.03 3.99 -7.30
C SER A 120 -1.74 2.63 -7.36
N VAL A 121 -1.02 1.57 -7.75
CA VAL A 121 -1.57 0.20 -7.78
C VAL A 121 -2.08 -0.20 -6.40
N LEU A 122 -1.24 -0.10 -5.38
CA LEU A 122 -1.60 -0.51 -4.02
C LEU A 122 -2.79 0.28 -3.47
N LEU A 123 -2.79 1.61 -3.63
CA LEU A 123 -3.86 2.46 -3.10
C LEU A 123 -5.20 2.19 -3.78
N HIS A 124 -5.23 1.94 -5.10
CA HIS A 124 -6.46 1.53 -5.80
C HIS A 124 -6.98 0.18 -5.31
N GLU A 125 -6.11 -0.81 -5.13
CA GLU A 125 -6.50 -2.12 -4.61
C GLU A 125 -7.12 -1.99 -3.21
N LEU A 126 -6.47 -1.24 -2.32
CA LEU A 126 -6.98 -1.00 -0.97
C LEU A 126 -8.28 -0.19 -0.97
N TYR A 127 -8.44 0.74 -1.91
CA TYR A 127 -9.67 1.50 -2.10
C TYR A 127 -10.83 0.58 -2.50
N PHE A 128 -10.69 -0.20 -3.58
CA PHE A 128 -11.76 -1.08 -4.05
C PHE A 128 -12.11 -2.18 -3.05
N ASP A 129 -11.12 -2.79 -2.40
CA ASP A 129 -11.36 -3.81 -1.39
C ASP A 129 -11.99 -3.27 -0.10
N GLY A 130 -11.72 -2.00 0.21
CA GLY A 130 -12.17 -1.35 1.44
C GLY A 130 -13.63 -0.90 1.42
N LEU A 131 -14.37 -1.17 0.32
CA LEU A 131 -15.75 -0.76 0.13
C LEU A 131 -16.70 -1.95 0.02
N THR A 132 -17.92 -1.79 0.53
CA THR A 132 -18.97 -2.82 0.44
C THR A 132 -20.37 -2.19 0.33
N PRO A 133 -21.30 -2.77 -0.47
CA PRO A 133 -22.69 -2.36 -0.48
C PRO A 133 -23.47 -2.81 0.78
N LYS A 134 -22.85 -3.62 1.64
CA LYS A 134 -23.46 -4.15 2.87
C LYS A 134 -22.53 -3.88 4.07
N PRO A 135 -22.39 -2.61 4.47
CA PRO A 135 -21.52 -2.25 5.58
C PRO A 135 -22.01 -2.88 6.88
N VAL A 136 -21.06 -3.26 7.72
CA VAL A 136 -21.27 -3.70 9.10
C VAL A 136 -20.58 -2.72 10.04
N ASP A 137 -20.88 -2.78 11.31
CA ASP A 137 -20.17 -1.97 12.31
C ASP A 137 -18.70 -2.41 12.47
N PRO A 138 -17.80 -1.47 12.78
CA PRO A 138 -16.41 -1.80 13.08
C PRO A 138 -16.30 -2.74 14.29
N VAL A 139 -15.41 -3.73 14.19
CA VAL A 139 -15.14 -4.66 15.29
C VAL A 139 -14.54 -3.95 16.50
N ALA A 140 -14.60 -4.61 17.67
CA ALA A 140 -14.28 -3.98 18.97
C ALA A 140 -12.85 -3.43 19.03
N ASP A 141 -11.86 -4.15 18.48
CA ASP A 141 -10.45 -3.77 18.57
C ASP A 141 -10.15 -2.46 17.84
N ILE A 142 -10.56 -2.34 16.57
CA ILE A 142 -10.32 -1.13 15.80
C ILE A 142 -11.19 0.04 16.28
N ARG A 143 -12.43 -0.24 16.70
CA ARG A 143 -13.31 0.76 17.34
C ARG A 143 -12.66 1.34 18.58
N THR A 144 -12.08 0.51 19.44
CA THR A 144 -11.37 0.92 20.65
C THR A 144 -10.13 1.75 20.32
N ALA A 145 -9.35 1.33 19.31
CA ALA A 145 -8.16 2.06 18.89
C ALA A 145 -8.51 3.44 18.33
N LEU A 146 -9.57 3.54 17.51
CA LEU A 146 -10.09 4.81 16.99
C LEU A 146 -10.58 5.72 18.11
N ALA A 147 -11.39 5.20 19.03
CA ALA A 147 -11.88 5.96 20.17
C ALA A 147 -10.74 6.46 21.09
N LYS A 148 -9.74 5.61 21.33
CA LYS A 148 -8.55 5.99 22.10
C LYS A 148 -7.77 7.13 21.44
N ARG A 149 -7.63 7.11 20.11
CA ARG A 149 -6.82 8.09 19.39
C ARG A 149 -7.57 9.39 19.12
N PHE A 150 -8.85 9.33 18.75
CA PHE A 150 -9.64 10.46 18.27
C PHE A 150 -10.74 10.89 19.25
N GLY A 151 -10.93 10.18 20.36
CA GLY A 151 -11.97 10.43 21.36
C GLY A 151 -13.24 9.62 21.15
N SER A 152 -13.69 9.43 19.92
CA SER A 152 -14.80 8.55 19.53
C SER A 152 -14.69 8.14 18.06
N LEU A 153 -15.51 7.18 17.63
CA LEU A 153 -15.64 6.82 16.22
C LEU A 153 -16.18 8.00 15.40
N ASP A 154 -17.18 8.73 15.91
CA ASP A 154 -17.75 9.88 15.21
C ASP A 154 -16.72 11.00 15.02
N ARG A 155 -15.90 11.27 16.03
CA ARG A 155 -14.82 12.26 15.93
C ARG A 155 -13.76 11.83 14.91
N TRP A 156 -13.43 10.55 14.84
CA TRP A 156 -12.56 10.04 13.78
C TRP A 156 -13.18 10.24 12.39
N VAL A 157 -14.48 9.94 12.22
CA VAL A 157 -15.19 10.15 10.96
C VAL A 157 -15.16 11.61 10.52
N GLU A 158 -15.38 12.55 11.45
CA GLU A 158 -15.26 13.99 11.17
C GLU A 158 -13.86 14.38 10.70
N ASP A 159 -12.83 13.97 11.43
CA ASP A 159 -11.42 14.26 11.11
C ASP A 159 -11.00 13.61 9.78
N PHE A 160 -11.40 12.34 9.55
CA PHE A 160 -11.12 11.65 8.29
C PHE A 160 -11.76 12.33 7.08
N LYS A 161 -13.01 12.76 7.20
CA LYS A 161 -13.68 13.55 6.16
C LYS A 161 -12.95 14.87 5.89
N GLY A 162 -12.55 15.57 6.95
CA GLY A 162 -11.74 16.80 6.83
C GLY A 162 -10.43 16.54 6.09
N CYS A 163 -9.75 15.44 6.42
CA CYS A 163 -8.54 14.99 5.74
C CYS A 163 -8.78 14.70 4.25
N CYS A 164 -9.86 13.97 3.91
CA CYS A 164 -10.26 13.69 2.52
C CYS A 164 -10.56 14.96 1.72
N LEU A 165 -11.21 15.95 2.35
CA LEU A 165 -11.53 17.22 1.68
C LEU A 165 -10.31 18.09 1.45
N ALA A 166 -9.31 18.02 2.35
CA ALA A 166 -8.05 18.74 2.24
C ALA A 166 -7.10 18.14 1.20
N ALA A 167 -7.16 16.84 0.96
CA ALA A 167 -6.29 16.14 0.02
C ALA A 167 -6.71 16.37 -1.44
N ASN A 168 -5.72 16.38 -2.36
CA ASN A 168 -5.98 16.35 -3.81
C ASN A 168 -6.01 14.93 -4.38
N GLY A 169 -5.40 13.96 -3.71
CA GLY A 169 -5.28 12.58 -4.16
C GLY A 169 -6.00 11.57 -3.27
N TRP A 170 -5.58 11.45 -2.03
CA TRP A 170 -6.04 10.38 -1.13
C TRP A 170 -6.25 10.86 0.30
N GLY A 171 -7.35 10.41 0.92
CA GLY A 171 -7.52 10.43 2.37
C GLY A 171 -7.24 9.03 2.92
N ILE A 172 -6.31 8.90 3.85
CA ILE A 172 -5.84 7.59 4.33
C ILE A 172 -5.87 7.55 5.85
N LEU A 173 -6.55 6.56 6.45
CA LEU A 173 -6.27 6.17 7.83
C LEU A 173 -5.11 5.19 7.81
N ALA A 174 -4.00 5.53 8.47
CA ALA A 174 -2.83 4.68 8.58
C ALA A 174 -2.49 4.39 10.04
N ARG A 175 -1.98 3.18 10.30
CA ARG A 175 -1.30 2.81 11.54
C ARG A 175 0.20 2.99 11.34
N ASP A 176 0.83 3.81 12.15
CA ASP A 176 2.28 3.94 12.22
C ASP A 176 2.85 2.71 12.95
N LEU A 177 3.69 1.95 12.25
CA LEU A 177 4.30 0.72 12.80
C LEU A 177 5.45 1.00 13.77
N VAL A 178 5.94 2.24 13.86
CA VAL A 178 6.97 2.63 14.83
C VAL A 178 6.39 2.81 16.22
N ASN A 179 5.22 3.47 16.32
CA ASN A 179 4.62 3.84 17.59
C ASN A 179 3.22 3.24 17.83
N GLY A 180 2.68 2.51 16.84
CA GLY A 180 1.35 1.90 16.90
C GLY A 180 0.18 2.88 16.84
N GLN A 181 0.44 4.18 16.63
CA GLN A 181 -0.61 5.21 16.61
C GLN A 181 -1.35 5.26 15.28
N LEU A 182 -2.59 5.72 15.33
CA LEU A 182 -3.41 5.95 14.14
C LEU A 182 -3.32 7.43 13.72
N TYR A 183 -3.18 7.64 12.41
CA TYR A 183 -3.15 8.97 11.79
C TYR A 183 -4.05 9.01 10.57
N ASN A 184 -4.84 10.08 10.43
CA ASN A 184 -5.40 10.43 9.14
C ASN A 184 -4.36 11.21 8.34
N VAL A 185 -4.15 10.83 7.09
CA VAL A 185 -3.12 11.37 6.20
C VAL A 185 -3.78 11.91 4.95
N ALA A 186 -3.54 13.19 4.64
CA ALA A 186 -3.89 13.81 3.37
C ALA A 186 -2.72 13.65 2.40
N SER A 187 -2.93 12.93 1.30
CA SER A 187 -1.92 12.71 0.27
C SER A 187 -2.35 13.38 -1.03
N ASP A 188 -1.51 14.28 -1.56
CA ASP A 188 -1.85 15.03 -2.78
C ASP A 188 -1.54 14.28 -4.06
N LEU A 189 -0.55 13.37 -4.02
CA LEU A 189 -0.20 12.47 -5.10
C LEU A 189 -0.04 11.05 -4.53
N HIS A 190 0.30 10.08 -5.37
CA HIS A 190 0.51 8.71 -4.91
C HIS A 190 1.74 8.56 -3.98
N GLU A 191 2.70 9.50 -4.05
CA GLU A 191 3.94 9.49 -3.28
C GLU A 191 4.14 10.73 -2.39
N ILE A 192 3.23 11.71 -2.42
CA ILE A 192 3.30 12.92 -1.57
C ILE A 192 2.32 12.77 -0.43
N GLY A 193 2.82 12.91 0.81
CA GLY A 193 2.06 12.68 2.03
C GLY A 193 2.18 11.24 2.55
N VAL A 194 3.10 10.45 2.01
CA VAL A 194 3.34 9.07 2.45
C VAL A 194 3.91 9.06 3.86
N LEU A 195 3.30 8.27 4.73
CA LEU A 195 3.83 7.96 6.05
C LEU A 195 4.74 6.73 5.95
N TRP A 196 6.06 6.90 6.09
CA TRP A 196 7.01 5.78 6.10
C TRP A 196 6.69 4.82 7.24
N LEU A 197 6.65 3.52 6.96
CA LEU A 197 6.17 2.48 7.86
C LEU A 197 4.72 2.67 8.31
N GLY A 198 3.93 3.41 7.53
CA GLY A 198 2.50 3.52 7.71
C GLY A 198 1.79 2.33 7.05
N GLN A 199 0.95 1.63 7.81
CA GLN A 199 0.05 0.59 7.32
C GLN A 199 -1.30 1.21 6.95
N PRO A 200 -1.67 1.32 5.67
CA PRO A 200 -2.96 1.84 5.27
C PRO A 200 -4.09 0.91 5.71
N LEU A 201 -5.08 1.44 6.40
CA LEU A 201 -6.27 0.72 6.87
C LEU A 201 -7.51 1.10 6.08
N VAL A 202 -7.79 2.41 5.99
CA VAL A 202 -8.86 2.98 5.16
C VAL A 202 -8.20 3.86 4.10
N VAL A 203 -8.61 3.69 2.85
CA VAL A 203 -8.09 4.47 1.71
C VAL A 203 -9.28 5.03 0.94
N CYS A 204 -9.39 6.36 0.89
CA CYS A 204 -10.38 7.08 0.11
C CYS A 204 -9.69 7.76 -1.07
N ASP A 205 -10.04 7.37 -2.29
CA ASP A 205 -9.62 8.06 -3.49
C ASP A 205 -10.43 9.35 -3.63
N VAL A 206 -9.75 10.50 -3.69
CA VAL A 206 -10.38 11.81 -3.83
C VAL A 206 -9.92 12.58 -5.07
N TYR A 207 -9.22 11.92 -5.98
CA TYR A 207 -9.05 12.41 -7.35
C TYR A 207 -10.42 12.50 -8.04
N GLU A 208 -10.59 13.43 -8.96
CA GLU A 208 -11.85 13.59 -9.70
C GLU A 208 -12.29 12.31 -10.41
N HIS A 209 -11.35 11.54 -10.94
CA HIS A 209 -11.66 10.28 -11.62
C HIS A 209 -12.37 9.24 -10.72
N ALA A 210 -12.26 9.37 -9.40
CA ALA A 210 -12.87 8.43 -8.46
C ALA A 210 -14.36 8.70 -8.21
N PHE A 211 -14.84 9.93 -8.49
CA PHE A 211 -16.21 10.31 -8.13
C PHE A 211 -16.93 11.19 -9.16
N TYR A 212 -16.23 11.79 -10.14
CA TYR A 212 -16.78 12.87 -10.97
C TYR A 212 -17.95 12.43 -11.85
N VAL A 213 -18.01 11.18 -12.30
CA VAL A 213 -19.13 10.67 -13.11
C VAL A 213 -20.44 10.72 -12.33
N ASP A 214 -20.42 10.36 -11.06
CA ASP A 214 -21.63 10.29 -10.22
C ASP A 214 -21.91 11.62 -9.47
N TYR A 215 -20.85 12.31 -9.04
CA TYR A 215 -20.97 13.45 -8.14
C TYR A 215 -20.58 14.80 -8.77
N GLN A 216 -19.92 14.79 -9.93
CA GLN A 216 -19.39 16.01 -10.55
C GLN A 216 -18.51 16.79 -9.54
N ASN A 217 -18.76 18.09 -9.35
CA ASN A 217 -18.04 18.93 -8.40
C ASN A 217 -18.45 18.76 -6.93
N ARG A 218 -19.34 17.79 -6.62
CA ARG A 218 -19.84 17.56 -5.25
C ARG A 218 -18.96 16.60 -4.45
N LYS A 219 -17.64 16.84 -4.43
CA LYS A 219 -16.67 16.07 -3.63
C LYS A 219 -17.13 15.90 -2.16
N PRO A 220 -17.68 16.92 -1.46
CA PRO A 220 -18.15 16.73 -0.09
C PRO A 220 -19.28 15.71 0.04
N GLU A 221 -20.19 15.61 -0.94
CA GLU A 221 -21.24 14.61 -0.95
C GLU A 221 -20.66 13.19 -1.08
N TYR A 222 -19.73 13.00 -2.02
CA TYR A 222 -19.04 11.74 -2.18
C TYR A 222 -18.32 11.31 -0.90
N VAL A 223 -17.51 12.19 -0.29
CA VAL A 223 -16.78 11.90 0.95
C VAL A 223 -17.71 11.57 2.11
N ASN A 224 -18.84 12.29 2.22
CA ASN A 224 -19.85 12.01 3.25
C ASN A 224 -20.50 10.63 3.08
N LYS A 225 -20.73 10.18 1.86
CA LYS A 225 -21.26 8.85 1.58
C LYS A 225 -20.18 7.78 1.74
N PHE A 226 -18.96 8.02 1.27
CA PHE A 226 -17.85 7.07 1.30
C PHE A 226 -17.69 6.38 2.66
N VAL A 227 -17.71 7.14 3.75
CA VAL A 227 -17.53 6.61 5.11
C VAL A 227 -18.66 5.68 5.58
N GLN A 228 -19.81 5.73 4.90
CA GLN A 228 -20.95 4.87 5.22
C GLN A 228 -20.87 3.50 4.53
N PHE A 229 -19.98 3.33 3.54
CA PHE A 229 -19.83 2.11 2.75
C PHE A 229 -18.48 1.40 3.02
N LEU A 230 -17.83 1.74 4.12
CA LEU A 230 -16.57 1.08 4.51
C LEU A 230 -16.80 -0.39 4.82
N ASP A 231 -15.95 -1.25 4.27
CA ASP A 231 -15.90 -2.67 4.61
C ASP A 231 -15.06 -2.88 5.88
N TRP A 232 -15.72 -2.78 7.02
CA TRP A 232 -15.04 -2.96 8.31
C TRP A 232 -14.49 -4.37 8.52
N THR A 233 -14.99 -5.39 7.82
CA THR A 233 -14.42 -6.74 7.84
C THR A 233 -13.04 -6.74 7.18
N GLU A 234 -12.92 -6.10 6.02
CA GLU A 234 -11.63 -5.96 5.35
C GLU A 234 -10.65 -5.05 6.12
N ILE A 235 -11.16 -3.96 6.69
CA ILE A 235 -10.35 -3.04 7.51
C ILE A 235 -9.83 -3.75 8.75
N ASP A 236 -10.64 -4.59 9.41
CA ASP A 236 -10.20 -5.41 10.54
C ASP A 236 -9.15 -6.45 10.13
N ARG A 237 -9.34 -7.09 8.98
CA ARG A 237 -8.33 -7.98 8.43
C ARG A 237 -6.98 -7.26 8.28
N ARG A 238 -6.97 -6.05 7.68
CA ARG A 238 -5.74 -5.23 7.55
C ARG A 238 -5.15 -4.88 8.91
N TRP A 239 -6.00 -4.51 9.86
CA TRP A 239 -5.57 -4.18 11.22
C TRP A 239 -4.80 -5.32 11.88
N ASN A 240 -5.17 -6.57 11.58
CA ASN A 240 -4.60 -7.77 12.18
C ASN A 240 -3.38 -8.35 11.45
N VAL A 241 -3.13 -7.96 10.20
CA VAL A 241 -2.02 -8.50 9.38
C VAL A 241 -0.63 -8.26 9.97
N LEU A 242 -0.41 -7.15 10.65
CA LEU A 242 0.89 -6.74 11.20
C LEU A 242 0.82 -6.52 12.73
N LYS A 243 0.04 -7.36 13.44
CA LYS A 243 0.01 -7.38 14.90
C LYS A 243 1.12 -8.23 15.50
#